data_4978ac0d9c3f869e7f3ebc0266a793eb
#
_entry.id   4978ac0d9c3f869e7f3ebc0266a793eb
#
_cell.length_a   1.000
_cell.length_b   1.000
_cell.length_c   1.000
_cell.angle_alpha   90.00
_cell.angle_beta   90.00
_cell.angle_gamma   90.00
#
_symmetry.space_group_name_H-M   'P 1'
#
loop_
_entity.id
_entity.type
_entity.pdbx_description
1 polymer ?
#
loop_
_entity_poly.entity_id
_entity_poly.type
_entity_poly.pdbx_seq_one_letter_code
_entity_poly.pdbx_strand_id
1 'polypeptide(L)'
;MNPAEQPSALQVRGLTKRFDRLAVDALDLTVRSGEFYALLGPNGAGKTTTLRMVAGLLRPDSGSVSVLGIDALADPIAAKQITAWVSDEPMIYDKLTPLEYLAFVAGLWGVDPARSEPSARELLVSLGLEPHLHERCEGFS
;
A
#
# COMPACT_ATOMS: atom_id res chain seq x y z
N MET A 1 11.55 -4.99 26.89
CA MET A 1 11.84 -5.69 25.62
C MET A 1 12.90 -4.85 24.90
N ASN A 2 14.04 -5.45 24.57
CA ASN A 2 15.15 -4.72 23.95
C ASN A 2 14.74 -4.31 22.53
N PRO A 3 14.93 -3.03 22.09
CA PRO A 3 14.61 -2.59 20.74
C PRO A 3 15.28 -3.39 19.61
N ALA A 4 16.38 -4.09 19.94
CA ALA A 4 17.12 -4.93 18.97
C ALA A 4 16.45 -6.30 18.69
N GLU A 5 15.41 -6.69 19.42
CA GLU A 5 14.75 -8.00 19.33
C GLU A 5 13.39 -7.95 18.61
N GLN A 6 12.95 -6.77 18.16
CA GLN A 6 11.69 -6.69 17.41
C GLN A 6 11.91 -7.18 15.98
N PRO A 7 11.06 -8.10 15.49
CA PRO A 7 11.15 -8.54 14.09
C PRO A 7 10.94 -7.38 13.13
N SER A 8 11.67 -7.38 12.03
CA SER A 8 11.46 -6.37 10.99
C SER A 8 10.13 -6.60 10.27
N ALA A 9 9.30 -5.57 10.20
CA ALA A 9 8.09 -5.60 9.36
C ALA A 9 8.44 -5.41 7.88
N LEU A 10 9.42 -4.54 7.61
CA LEU A 10 9.94 -4.33 6.27
C LEU A 10 11.47 -4.31 6.31
N GLN A 11 12.08 -5.04 5.38
CA GLN A 11 13.52 -4.98 5.14
C GLN A 11 13.79 -4.80 3.65
N VAL A 12 14.56 -3.79 3.33
CA VAL A 12 15.02 -3.45 1.98
C VAL A 12 16.54 -3.49 1.98
N ARG A 13 17.15 -4.12 0.99
CA ARG A 13 18.61 -4.25 0.87
C ARG A 13 19.06 -3.96 -0.56
N GLY A 14 19.97 -3.01 -0.72
CA GLY A 14 20.59 -2.65 -1.99
C GLY A 14 19.59 -2.28 -3.08
N LEU A 15 18.41 -1.78 -2.70
CA LEU A 15 17.31 -1.55 -3.64
C LEU A 15 17.69 -0.49 -4.66
N THR A 16 17.65 -0.84 -5.94
CA THR A 16 18.08 0.05 -7.02
C THR A 16 17.02 0.11 -8.12
N LYS A 17 16.76 1.31 -8.62
CA LYS A 17 15.91 1.54 -9.78
C LYS A 17 16.47 2.62 -10.67
N ARG A 18 16.60 2.30 -11.95
CA ARG A 18 17.00 3.21 -13.02
C ARG A 18 15.86 3.30 -14.05
N PHE A 19 15.55 4.50 -14.43
CA PHE A 19 14.83 4.83 -15.65
C PHE A 19 15.82 5.44 -16.64
N ASP A 20 15.52 6.57 -17.25
CA ASP A 20 16.52 7.36 -18.02
C ASP A 20 17.65 7.86 -17.12
N ARG A 21 17.34 8.05 -15.85
CA ARG A 21 18.28 8.39 -14.77
C ARG A 21 18.14 7.45 -13.58
N LEU A 22 19.16 7.39 -12.75
CA LEU A 22 19.12 6.66 -11.48
C LEU A 22 18.10 7.32 -10.54
N ALA A 23 17.06 6.59 -10.17
CA ALA A 23 15.97 7.08 -9.32
C ALA A 23 16.12 6.62 -7.87
N VAL A 24 16.62 5.40 -7.64
CA VAL A 24 16.97 4.85 -6.33
C VAL A 24 18.29 4.12 -6.48
N ASP A 25 19.24 4.39 -5.57
CA ASP A 25 20.59 3.86 -5.62
C ASP A 25 20.93 3.09 -4.34
N ALA A 26 21.04 1.79 -4.46
CA ALA A 26 21.48 0.84 -3.41
C ALA A 26 20.87 1.14 -2.02
N LEU A 27 19.57 1.46 -1.97
CA LEU A 27 18.88 1.85 -0.74
C LEU A 27 18.77 0.66 0.22
N ASP A 28 19.24 0.86 1.44
CA ASP A 28 18.99 0.00 2.60
C ASP A 28 18.00 0.67 3.55
N LEU A 29 16.98 -0.07 3.98
CA LEU A 29 15.94 0.41 4.87
C LEU A 29 15.42 -0.75 5.72
N THR A 30 15.19 -0.49 7.00
CA THR A 30 14.53 -1.45 7.89
C THR A 30 13.47 -0.73 8.73
N VAL A 31 12.24 -1.24 8.70
CA VAL A 31 11.13 -0.81 9.57
C VAL A 31 10.77 -1.96 10.50
N ARG A 32 10.74 -1.70 11.80
CA ARG A 32 10.39 -2.71 12.81
C ARG A 32 8.87 -2.86 12.93
N SER A 33 8.43 -3.97 13.46
CA SER A 33 7.02 -4.17 13.77
C SER A 33 6.53 -3.12 14.79
N GLY A 34 5.38 -2.51 14.48
CA GLY A 34 4.80 -1.44 15.31
C GLY A 34 5.46 -0.07 15.15
N GLU A 35 6.44 0.07 14.25
CA GLU A 35 7.11 1.34 14.01
C GLU A 35 6.34 2.20 12.99
N PHE A 36 6.25 3.49 13.27
CA PHE A 36 5.83 4.50 12.29
C PHE A 36 7.08 5.06 11.62
N TYR A 37 7.19 4.89 10.30
CA TYR A 37 8.35 5.32 9.53
C TYR A 37 7.94 6.34 8.45
N ALA A 38 8.59 7.50 8.43
CA ALA A 38 8.38 8.54 7.44
C ALA A 38 9.57 8.65 6.48
N LEU A 39 9.28 8.57 5.18
CA LEU A 39 10.28 8.78 4.13
C LEU A 39 10.21 10.23 3.63
N LEU A 40 11.19 11.03 4.05
CA LEU A 40 11.26 12.46 3.73
C LEU A 40 12.32 12.75 2.68
N GLY A 41 12.11 13.81 1.92
CA GLY A 41 13.08 14.27 0.90
C GLY A 41 12.42 15.17 -0.15
N PRO A 42 13.22 15.88 -0.98
CA PRO A 42 12.72 16.75 -2.03
C PRO A 42 11.98 15.98 -3.14
N ASN A 43 11.30 16.71 -4.02
CA ASN A 43 10.70 16.10 -5.20
C ASN A 43 11.78 15.49 -6.10
N GLY A 44 11.53 14.30 -6.62
CA GLY A 44 12.51 13.57 -7.43
C GLY A 44 13.54 12.76 -6.64
N ALA A 45 13.50 12.76 -5.30
CA ALA A 45 14.42 11.97 -4.45
C ALA A 45 14.16 10.46 -4.45
N GLY A 46 13.24 9.93 -5.27
CA GLY A 46 12.96 8.51 -5.37
C GLY A 46 11.95 7.97 -4.35
N LYS A 47 11.32 8.81 -3.52
CA LYS A 47 10.36 8.37 -2.48
C LYS A 47 9.23 7.51 -3.03
N THR A 48 8.46 8.06 -3.98
CA THR A 48 7.34 7.34 -4.61
C THR A 48 7.83 6.09 -5.34
N THR A 49 8.98 6.15 -5.99
CA THR A 49 9.61 4.99 -6.64
C THR A 49 9.93 3.89 -5.63
N THR A 50 10.53 4.24 -4.50
CA THR A 50 10.82 3.30 -3.41
C THR A 50 9.55 2.68 -2.86
N LEU A 51 8.54 3.49 -2.53
CA LEU A 51 7.27 2.99 -2.00
C LEU A 51 6.54 2.07 -2.99
N ARG A 52 6.55 2.40 -4.30
CA ARG A 52 5.97 1.54 -5.34
C ARG A 52 6.71 0.20 -5.47
N MET A 53 8.04 0.18 -5.29
CA MET A 53 8.81 -1.08 -5.26
C MET A 53 8.48 -1.91 -4.01
N VAL A 54 8.38 -1.28 -2.85
CA VAL A 54 7.99 -1.94 -1.60
C VAL A 54 6.58 -2.53 -1.69
N ALA A 55 5.63 -1.79 -2.29
CA ALA A 55 4.26 -2.25 -2.50
C ALA A 55 4.12 -3.30 -3.63
N GLY A 56 5.22 -3.66 -4.30
CA GLY A 56 5.20 -4.61 -5.42
C GLY A 56 4.47 -4.09 -6.67
N LEU A 57 4.34 -2.76 -6.81
CA LEU A 57 3.76 -2.10 -7.98
C LEU A 57 4.81 -1.77 -9.05
N LEU A 58 6.08 -1.81 -8.67
CA LEU A 58 7.22 -1.57 -9.54
C LEU A 58 8.32 -2.58 -9.22
N ARG A 59 8.84 -3.25 -10.24
CA ARG A 59 9.96 -4.18 -10.06
C ARG A 59 11.28 -3.41 -9.96
N PRO A 60 12.11 -3.64 -8.94
CA PRO A 60 13.46 -3.10 -8.88
C PRO A 60 14.37 -3.74 -9.93
N ASP A 61 15.45 -3.06 -10.26
CA ASP A 61 16.49 -3.60 -11.16
C ASP A 61 17.47 -4.48 -10.39
N SER A 62 17.71 -4.16 -9.10
CA SER A 62 18.48 -4.98 -8.17
C SER A 62 18.09 -4.72 -6.72
N GLY A 63 18.59 -5.56 -5.82
CA GLY A 63 18.28 -5.54 -4.40
C GLY A 63 17.16 -6.50 -4.01
N SER A 64 16.73 -6.42 -2.76
CA SER A 64 15.68 -7.27 -2.21
C SER A 64 14.71 -6.49 -1.34
N VAL A 65 13.46 -6.98 -1.26
CA VAL A 65 12.40 -6.48 -0.38
C VAL A 65 11.80 -7.66 0.36
N SER A 66 11.78 -7.59 1.67
CA SER A 66 11.12 -8.58 2.53
C SER A 66 10.08 -7.91 3.41
N VAL A 67 8.87 -8.44 3.43
CA VAL A 67 7.74 -7.96 4.25
C VAL A 67 7.36 -9.07 5.21
N LEU A 68 7.49 -8.82 6.51
CA LEU A 68 7.28 -9.81 7.58
C LEU A 68 7.98 -11.15 7.31
N GLY A 69 9.20 -11.11 6.75
CA GLY A 69 9.99 -12.29 6.40
C GLY A 69 9.67 -12.92 5.05
N ILE A 70 8.62 -12.46 4.34
CA ILE A 70 8.29 -12.93 2.98
C ILE A 70 9.11 -12.13 1.96
N ASP A 71 9.84 -12.81 1.10
CA ASP A 71 10.54 -12.19 -0.03
C ASP A 71 9.50 -11.72 -1.08
N ALA A 72 9.33 -10.40 -1.19
CA ALA A 72 8.33 -9.79 -2.07
C ALA A 72 8.63 -9.94 -3.57
N LEU A 73 9.87 -10.31 -3.94
CA LEU A 73 10.26 -10.54 -5.33
C LEU A 73 10.09 -12.02 -5.71
N ALA A 74 10.31 -12.93 -4.77
CA ALA A 74 10.14 -14.37 -4.97
C ALA A 74 8.66 -14.79 -4.84
N ASP A 75 7.93 -14.24 -3.86
CA ASP A 75 6.50 -14.50 -3.65
C ASP A 75 5.70 -13.18 -3.53
N PRO A 76 5.47 -12.49 -4.66
CA PRO A 76 4.78 -11.21 -4.67
C PRO A 76 3.31 -11.32 -4.27
N ILE A 77 2.68 -12.48 -4.42
CA ILE A 77 1.27 -12.67 -4.04
C ILE A 77 1.15 -12.71 -2.53
N ALA A 78 1.96 -13.54 -1.85
CA ALA A 78 1.95 -13.62 -0.40
C ALA A 78 2.33 -12.28 0.25
N ALA A 79 3.33 -11.57 -0.29
CA ALA A 79 3.70 -10.25 0.21
C ALA A 79 2.56 -9.23 0.08
N LYS A 80 1.84 -9.22 -1.06
CA LYS A 80 0.69 -8.31 -1.27
C LYS A 80 -0.50 -8.62 -0.36
N GLN A 81 -0.73 -9.89 -0.02
CA GLN A 81 -1.81 -10.29 0.90
C GLN A 81 -1.67 -9.71 2.31
N ILE A 82 -0.45 -9.36 2.71
CA ILE A 82 -0.14 -8.80 4.04
C ILE A 82 0.25 -7.32 4.00
N THR A 83 0.16 -6.68 2.83
CA THR A 83 0.53 -5.28 2.62
C THR A 83 -0.69 -4.49 2.17
N ALA A 84 -0.98 -3.38 2.85
CA ALA A 84 -1.95 -2.40 2.37
C ALA A 84 -1.24 -1.24 1.69
N TRP A 85 -1.81 -0.73 0.61
CA TRP A 85 -1.30 0.41 -0.14
C TRP A 85 -2.39 1.47 -0.29
N VAL A 86 -2.05 2.71 0.09
CA VAL A 86 -2.88 3.88 -0.20
C VAL A 86 -2.09 4.77 -1.14
N SER A 87 -2.62 4.99 -2.34
CA SER A 87 -1.98 5.81 -3.36
C SER A 87 -2.07 7.31 -3.04
N ASP A 88 -1.07 8.07 -3.47
CA ASP A 88 -1.09 9.54 -3.52
C ASP A 88 -2.08 10.07 -4.57
N GLU A 89 -2.37 9.28 -5.60
CA GLU A 89 -3.40 9.58 -6.59
C GLU A 89 -4.63 8.69 -6.33
N PRO A 90 -5.80 9.26 -6.06
CA PRO A 90 -7.01 8.48 -5.86
C PRO A 90 -7.40 7.78 -7.17
N MET A 91 -7.33 6.45 -7.17
CA MET A 91 -7.78 5.61 -8.29
C MET A 91 -9.20 5.11 -8.02
N ILE A 92 -10.13 6.03 -7.84
CA ILE A 92 -11.52 5.71 -7.56
C ILE A 92 -12.30 5.67 -8.89
N TYR A 93 -13.16 4.67 -9.04
CA TYR A 93 -14.13 4.65 -10.14
C TYR A 93 -15.24 5.65 -9.84
N ASP A 94 -15.16 6.83 -10.41
CA ASP A 94 -16.02 7.99 -10.17
C ASP A 94 -17.51 7.73 -10.41
N LYS A 95 -17.84 6.76 -11.25
CA LYS A 95 -19.22 6.36 -11.57
C LYS A 95 -19.88 5.47 -10.52
N LEU A 96 -19.10 4.91 -9.60
CA LEU A 96 -19.57 4.09 -8.50
C LEU A 96 -19.89 4.96 -7.28
N THR A 97 -20.83 4.51 -6.46
CA THR A 97 -21.00 5.02 -5.09
C THR A 97 -19.89 4.46 -4.19
N PRO A 98 -19.62 5.07 -3.02
CA PRO A 98 -18.65 4.52 -2.05
C PRO A 98 -18.92 3.06 -1.67
N LEU A 99 -20.18 2.69 -1.47
CA LEU A 99 -20.54 1.30 -1.16
C LEU A 99 -20.28 0.36 -2.33
N GLU A 100 -20.66 0.75 -3.54
CA GLU A 100 -20.39 -0.06 -4.75
C GLU A 100 -18.89 -0.21 -5.00
N TYR A 101 -18.11 0.84 -4.77
CA TYR A 101 -16.66 0.80 -4.90
C TYR A 101 -16.03 -0.17 -3.90
N LEU A 102 -16.42 -0.11 -2.62
CA LEU A 102 -15.93 -1.03 -1.60
C LEU A 102 -16.38 -2.48 -1.85
N ALA A 103 -17.62 -2.68 -2.32
CA ALA A 103 -18.09 -4.01 -2.72
C ALA A 103 -17.29 -4.58 -3.90
N PHE A 104 -16.98 -3.73 -4.90
CA PHE A 104 -16.13 -4.11 -6.04
C PHE A 104 -14.72 -4.52 -5.58
N VAL A 105 -14.08 -3.71 -4.73
CA VAL A 105 -12.75 -4.02 -4.19
C VAL A 105 -12.78 -5.29 -3.36
N ALA A 106 -13.77 -5.45 -2.48
CA ALA A 106 -13.95 -6.67 -1.68
C ALA A 106 -14.08 -7.92 -2.57
N GLY A 107 -14.83 -7.80 -3.68
CA GLY A 107 -14.97 -8.87 -4.67
C GLY A 107 -13.66 -9.27 -5.35
N LEU A 108 -12.78 -8.29 -5.64
CA LEU A 108 -11.43 -8.58 -6.19
C LEU A 108 -10.56 -9.39 -5.22
N TRP A 109 -10.78 -9.22 -3.91
CA TRP A 109 -10.08 -9.96 -2.85
C TRP A 109 -10.81 -11.23 -2.42
N GLY A 110 -11.94 -11.59 -3.06
CA GLY A 110 -12.72 -12.78 -2.73
C GLY A 110 -13.38 -12.70 -1.35
N VAL A 111 -13.63 -11.50 -0.82
CA VAL A 111 -14.30 -11.31 0.46
C VAL A 111 -15.80 -11.51 0.27
N ASP A 112 -16.40 -12.33 1.14
CA ASP A 112 -17.85 -12.59 1.13
C ASP A 112 -18.64 -11.28 1.30
N PRO A 113 -19.60 -10.98 0.38
CA PRO A 113 -20.47 -9.81 0.49
C PRO A 113 -21.18 -9.68 1.84
N ALA A 114 -21.61 -10.79 2.45
CA ALA A 114 -22.26 -10.80 3.77
C ALA A 114 -21.36 -10.24 4.88
N ARG A 115 -20.05 -10.29 4.71
CA ARG A 115 -19.05 -9.73 5.63
C ARG A 115 -18.60 -8.33 5.23
N SER A 116 -18.40 -8.11 3.93
CA SER A 116 -17.84 -6.85 3.43
C SER A 116 -18.82 -5.69 3.51
N GLU A 117 -20.12 -5.92 3.26
CA GLU A 117 -21.11 -4.84 3.23
C GLU A 117 -21.31 -4.15 4.59
N PRO A 118 -21.51 -4.86 5.72
CA PRO A 118 -21.60 -4.23 7.03
C PRO A 118 -20.31 -3.46 7.39
N SER A 119 -19.15 -4.06 7.14
CA SER A 119 -17.85 -3.43 7.43
C SER A 119 -17.61 -2.19 6.57
N ALA A 120 -18.01 -2.23 5.30
CA ALA A 120 -17.91 -1.07 4.40
C ALA A 120 -18.77 0.09 4.90
N ARG A 121 -20.00 -0.19 5.31
CA ARG A 121 -20.91 0.83 5.86
C ARG A 121 -20.37 1.44 7.15
N GLU A 122 -19.92 0.61 8.09
CA GLU A 122 -19.31 1.07 9.35
C GLU A 122 -18.09 1.95 9.10
N LEU A 123 -17.21 1.54 8.18
CA LEU A 123 -16.04 2.33 7.78
C LEU A 123 -16.44 3.70 7.22
N LEU A 124 -17.39 3.74 6.29
CA LEU A 124 -17.84 4.99 5.67
C LEU A 124 -18.49 5.93 6.69
N VAL A 125 -19.28 5.39 7.62
CA VAL A 125 -19.85 6.17 8.74
C VAL A 125 -18.75 6.74 9.62
N SER A 126 -17.74 5.94 9.98
CA SER A 126 -16.61 6.40 10.80
C SER A 126 -15.79 7.50 10.16
N LEU A 127 -15.78 7.55 8.83
CA LEU A 127 -15.12 8.59 8.03
C LEU A 127 -16.02 9.81 7.75
N GLY A 128 -17.25 9.84 8.29
CA GLY A 128 -18.20 10.95 8.08
C GLY A 128 -18.86 10.96 6.70
N LEU A 129 -18.80 9.85 5.96
CA LEU A 129 -19.35 9.71 4.61
C LEU A 129 -20.78 9.15 4.59
N GLU A 130 -21.44 9.03 5.75
CA GLU A 130 -22.81 8.53 5.84
C GLU A 130 -23.80 9.25 4.91
N PRO A 131 -23.80 10.59 4.78
CA PRO A 131 -24.70 11.29 3.86
C PRO A 131 -24.47 10.95 2.38
N HIS A 132 -23.27 10.46 2.04
CA HIS A 132 -22.82 10.25 0.66
C HIS A 132 -22.77 8.77 0.24
N LEU A 133 -23.30 7.85 1.05
CA LEU A 133 -23.24 6.41 0.81
C LEU A 133 -23.79 6.00 -0.56
N HIS A 134 -24.78 6.73 -1.07
CA HIS A 134 -25.51 6.43 -2.30
C HIS A 134 -25.27 7.47 -3.41
N GLU A 135 -24.37 8.43 -3.19
CA GLU A 135 -23.97 9.40 -4.20
C GLU A 135 -22.76 8.85 -4.97
N ARG A 136 -22.66 9.18 -6.25
CA ARG A 136 -21.48 8.80 -7.04
C ARG A 136 -20.24 9.53 -6.53
N CYS A 137 -19.10 8.85 -6.56
CA CYS A 137 -17.82 9.43 -6.18
C CYS A 137 -17.36 10.57 -7.12
N GLU A 138 -18.07 10.80 -8.21
CA GLU A 138 -17.81 11.88 -9.15
C GLU A 138 -17.90 13.25 -8.42
N GLY A 139 -16.77 13.95 -8.35
CA GLY A 139 -16.69 15.26 -7.69
C GLY A 139 -16.34 15.21 -6.20
N PHE A 140 -16.09 14.07 -5.62
CA PHE A 140 -15.48 13.98 -4.29
C PHE A 140 -14.05 14.54 -4.36
N SER A 141 -13.76 15.52 -3.51
CA SER A 141 -12.41 16.11 -3.42
C SER A 141 -11.50 15.32 -2.46
#